data_27c3c19b0077c2a4af1539d26f166202
#
_entry.id   27c3c19b0077c2a4af1539d26f166202
#
_cell.length_a   1.000
_cell.length_b   1.000
_cell.length_c   1.000
_cell.angle_alpha   90.00
_cell.angle_beta   90.00
_cell.angle_gamma   90.00
#
_symmetry.space_group_name_H-M   'P 1'
#
loop_
_entity.id
_entity.type
_entity.pdbx_description
1 polymer ?
#
loop_
_entity_poly.entity_id
_entity_poly.type
_entity_poly.pdbx_seq_one_letter_code
_entity_poly.pdbx_strand_id
1 'polypeptide(L)'
;MNENALLLSAEGVEQVQAELRDMGLEGWLLYEFHGQNAISKKLIGLEWTTRRGFVLIPADGAPRAMIHAIEGSSWREWPWERMRYSGWREMEERLAELIGDRTRLAMEVSPRSAVPYVDQVPSGIVDLVRSMGVEPVSSGDLVSAFHSRWSE
;
A
#
# COMPACT_ATOMS: atom_id res chain seq x y z
N MET A 1 16.24 4.14 1.23
CA MET A 1 15.23 3.57 0.30
C MET A 1 15.95 2.78 -0.78
N ASN A 2 15.46 1.62 -1.14
CA ASN A 2 16.04 0.78 -2.19
C ASN A 2 15.60 1.28 -3.57
N GLU A 3 16.53 1.81 -4.35
CA GLU A 3 16.26 2.42 -5.66
C GLU A 3 15.69 1.43 -6.69
N ASN A 4 15.88 0.12 -6.48
CA ASN A 4 15.40 -0.93 -7.38
C ASN A 4 14.02 -1.47 -6.99
N ALA A 5 13.37 -0.88 -5.99
CA ALA A 5 12.05 -1.32 -5.56
C ALA A 5 11.03 -1.14 -6.68
N LEU A 6 10.13 -2.11 -6.82
CA LEU A 6 9.18 -2.21 -7.92
C LEU A 6 8.36 -0.94 -8.13
N LEU A 7 7.87 -0.33 -7.05
CA LEU A 7 6.99 0.84 -7.14
C LEU A 7 7.70 2.17 -7.38
N LEU A 8 9.04 2.19 -7.43
CA LEU A 8 9.79 3.41 -7.70
C LEU A 8 9.95 3.68 -9.21
N SER A 9 9.56 2.76 -10.07
CA SER A 9 9.64 2.93 -11.52
C SER A 9 8.26 2.89 -12.18
N ALA A 10 8.12 3.63 -13.27
CA ALA A 10 6.89 3.63 -14.06
C ALA A 10 6.59 2.23 -14.60
N GLU A 11 7.61 1.49 -15.03
CA GLU A 11 7.45 0.13 -15.52
C GLU A 11 6.88 -0.81 -14.44
N GLY A 12 7.44 -0.73 -13.22
CA GLY A 12 6.96 -1.53 -12.10
C GLY A 12 5.51 -1.22 -11.74
N VAL A 13 5.15 0.05 -11.72
CA VAL A 13 3.77 0.48 -11.47
C VAL A 13 2.83 -0.05 -12.56
N GLU A 14 3.21 0.04 -13.83
CA GLU A 14 2.38 -0.48 -14.93
C GLU A 14 2.15 -1.99 -14.82
N GLN A 15 3.15 -2.73 -14.38
CA GLN A 15 3.02 -4.18 -14.19
C GLN A 15 2.02 -4.50 -13.07
N VAL A 16 2.08 -3.77 -11.97
CA VAL A 16 1.10 -3.92 -10.87
C VAL A 16 -0.30 -3.57 -11.36
N GLN A 17 -0.43 -2.46 -12.08
CA GLN A 17 -1.72 -2.01 -12.58
C GLN A 17 -2.35 -3.00 -13.56
N ALA A 18 -1.55 -3.65 -14.40
CA ALA A 18 -2.04 -4.69 -15.31
C ALA A 18 -2.64 -5.87 -14.53
N GLU A 19 -1.97 -6.32 -13.49
CA GLU A 19 -2.49 -7.40 -12.62
C GLU A 19 -3.76 -6.97 -11.89
N LEU A 20 -3.82 -5.74 -11.41
CA LEU A 20 -5.01 -5.21 -10.74
C LEU A 20 -6.23 -5.24 -11.69
N ARG A 21 -6.04 -4.80 -12.92
CA ARG A 21 -7.10 -4.80 -13.92
C ARG A 21 -7.56 -6.22 -14.25
N ASP A 22 -6.62 -7.15 -14.41
CA ASP A 22 -6.93 -8.55 -14.66
C ASP A 22 -7.75 -9.18 -13.53
N MET A 23 -7.51 -8.76 -12.29
CA MET A 23 -8.23 -9.25 -11.12
C MET A 23 -9.54 -8.49 -10.85
N GLY A 24 -9.84 -7.45 -11.63
CA GLY A 24 -11.02 -6.61 -11.41
C GLY A 24 -10.94 -5.77 -10.14
N LEU A 25 -9.74 -5.41 -9.72
CA LEU A 25 -9.51 -4.59 -8.53
C LEU A 25 -9.30 -3.13 -8.93
N GLU A 26 -9.75 -2.22 -8.07
CA GLU A 26 -9.63 -0.78 -8.29
C GLU A 26 -8.28 -0.22 -7.84
N GLY A 27 -7.54 -0.97 -7.03
CA GLY A 27 -6.23 -0.59 -6.58
C GLY A 27 -5.67 -1.53 -5.54
N TRP A 28 -4.45 -1.23 -5.13
CA TRP A 28 -3.74 -1.92 -4.05
C TRP A 28 -3.41 -0.88 -2.99
N LEU A 29 -3.98 -1.02 -1.79
CA LEU A 29 -3.72 -0.13 -0.65
C LEU A 29 -2.71 -0.80 0.28
N LEU A 30 -1.51 -0.25 0.31
CA LEU A 30 -0.44 -0.70 1.19
C LEU A 30 -0.48 0.08 2.50
N TYR A 31 -0.28 -0.61 3.61
CA TYR A 31 -0.16 -0.03 4.94
C TYR A 31 1.21 -0.35 5.51
N GLU A 32 1.84 0.64 6.13
CA GLU A 32 3.17 0.47 6.71
C GLU A 32 3.25 1.14 8.08
N PHE A 33 3.84 0.43 9.04
CA PHE A 33 4.13 0.95 10.37
C PHE A 33 5.31 0.15 10.94
N HIS A 34 6.41 0.84 11.26
CA HIS A 34 7.61 0.26 11.86
C HIS A 34 8.21 -0.93 11.07
N GLY A 35 8.04 -0.95 9.77
CA GLY A 35 8.54 -2.05 8.94
C GLY A 35 7.79 -3.37 9.14
N GLN A 36 6.62 -3.35 9.77
CA GLN A 36 5.87 -4.57 10.08
C GLN A 36 5.24 -5.24 8.87
N ASN A 37 4.93 -4.47 7.82
CA ASN A 37 4.44 -5.03 6.57
C ASN A 37 5.61 -5.30 5.63
N ALA A 38 6.14 -6.52 5.65
CA ALA A 38 7.29 -6.91 4.85
C ALA A 38 7.04 -6.78 3.34
N ILE A 39 5.80 -6.98 2.91
CA ILE A 39 5.39 -6.86 1.51
C ILE A 39 5.48 -5.40 1.05
N SER A 40 4.86 -4.51 1.80
CA SER A 40 4.93 -3.06 1.54
C SER A 40 6.38 -2.57 1.52
N LYS A 41 7.17 -3.01 2.49
CA LYS A 41 8.58 -2.64 2.59
C LYS A 41 9.37 -3.02 1.33
N LYS A 42 9.15 -4.20 0.80
CA LYS A 42 9.84 -4.66 -0.43
C LYS A 42 9.39 -3.88 -1.66
N LEU A 43 8.10 -3.64 -1.78
CA LEU A 43 7.53 -2.94 -2.94
C LEU A 43 7.98 -1.48 -3.02
N ILE A 44 8.03 -0.80 -1.89
CA ILE A 44 8.36 0.62 -1.80
C ILE A 44 9.87 0.83 -1.60
N GLY A 45 10.55 -0.14 -0.99
CA GLY A 45 11.97 -0.04 -0.68
C GLY A 45 12.30 0.80 0.54
N LEU A 46 11.31 1.08 1.38
CA LEU A 46 11.51 1.79 2.64
C LEU A 46 12.30 0.93 3.62
N GLU A 47 13.27 1.54 4.28
CA GLU A 47 14.04 0.84 5.30
C GLU A 47 13.33 0.87 6.65
N TRP A 48 12.77 2.03 7.03
CA TRP A 48 12.17 2.19 8.36
C TRP A 48 11.24 3.39 8.44
N THR A 49 10.12 3.22 9.17
CA THR A 49 9.19 4.31 9.50
C THR A 49 8.79 4.25 10.97
N THR A 50 8.47 5.41 11.54
CA THR A 50 8.02 5.51 12.94
C THR A 50 6.54 5.86 13.06
N ARG A 51 5.92 6.20 11.95
CA ARG A 51 4.51 6.60 11.89
C ARG A 51 3.80 5.82 10.80
N ARG A 52 2.48 5.71 10.93
CA ARG A 52 1.66 5.00 9.95
C ARG A 52 1.71 5.67 8.59
N GLY A 53 1.87 4.87 7.55
CA GLY A 53 1.87 5.33 6.18
C GLY A 53 0.97 4.45 5.31
N PHE A 54 0.45 5.04 4.25
CA PHE A 54 -0.39 4.33 3.28
C PHE A 54 0.09 4.68 1.88
N VAL A 55 0.04 3.71 0.99
CA VAL A 55 0.30 3.92 -0.43
C VAL A 55 -0.84 3.31 -1.22
N LEU A 56 -1.43 4.07 -2.10
CA LEU A 56 -2.42 3.55 -3.04
C LEU A 56 -1.81 3.49 -4.43
N ILE A 57 -1.80 2.28 -4.99
CA ILE A 57 -1.53 2.08 -6.41
C ILE A 57 -2.91 1.87 -7.04
N PRO A 58 -3.46 2.89 -7.72
CA PRO A 58 -4.75 2.72 -8.38
C PRO A 58 -4.60 1.86 -9.62
N ALA A 59 -5.69 1.21 -10.06
CA ALA A 59 -5.67 0.45 -11.30
C ALA A 59 -5.36 1.33 -12.51
N ASP A 60 -5.74 2.61 -12.43
CA ASP A 60 -5.44 3.63 -13.43
C ASP A 60 -5.01 4.91 -12.72
N GLY A 61 -3.96 5.54 -13.21
CA GLY A 61 -3.44 6.79 -12.66
C GLY A 61 -2.15 6.59 -11.86
N ALA A 62 -1.60 7.68 -11.35
CA ALA A 62 -0.33 7.65 -10.61
C ALA A 62 -0.53 7.19 -9.17
N PRO A 63 0.43 6.44 -8.62
CA PRO A 63 0.43 6.10 -7.20
C PRO A 63 0.50 7.33 -6.31
N ARG A 64 -0.07 7.23 -5.12
CA ARG A 64 -0.04 8.30 -4.11
C ARG A 64 0.34 7.72 -2.76
N ALA A 65 1.26 8.39 -2.07
CA ALA A 65 1.64 8.04 -0.71
C ALA A 65 1.02 9.02 0.28
N MET A 66 0.56 8.50 1.41
CA MET A 66 0.07 9.32 2.53
C MET A 66 1.01 9.09 3.71
N ILE A 67 1.74 10.11 4.10
CA ILE A 67 2.84 10.01 5.05
C ILE A 67 2.69 11.02 6.19
N HIS A 68 3.24 10.67 7.35
CA HIS A 68 3.30 11.63 8.45
C HIS A 68 4.26 12.79 8.08
N ALA A 69 3.92 13.99 8.52
CA ALA A 69 4.68 15.20 8.19
C ALA A 69 6.15 15.11 8.58
N ILE A 70 6.51 14.33 9.63
CA ILE A 70 7.90 14.18 10.06
C ILE A 70 8.68 13.09 9.30
N GLU A 71 8.02 12.32 8.44
CA GLU A 71 8.64 11.21 7.71
C GLU A 71 9.14 11.61 6.32
N GLY A 72 9.13 12.90 5.99
CA GLY A 72 9.48 13.37 4.64
C GLY A 72 10.85 12.89 4.15
N SER A 73 11.85 12.81 5.05
CA SER A 73 13.19 12.35 4.67
C SER A 73 13.24 10.87 4.31
N SER A 74 12.41 10.04 4.94
CA SER A 74 12.33 8.61 4.64
C SER A 74 11.71 8.33 3.27
N TRP A 75 10.92 9.27 2.77
CA TRP A 75 10.20 9.14 1.50
C TRP A 75 10.78 10.02 0.38
N ARG A 76 11.96 10.60 0.57
CA ARG A 76 12.54 11.55 -0.40
C ARG A 76 12.71 11.01 -1.81
N GLU A 77 12.89 9.69 -1.96
CA GLU A 77 13.08 9.05 -3.26
C GLU A 77 11.76 8.59 -3.90
N TRP A 78 10.65 8.75 -3.20
CA TRP A 78 9.33 8.44 -3.74
C TRP A 78 9.01 9.40 -4.90
N PRO A 79 8.87 8.90 -6.15
CA PRO A 79 8.75 9.78 -7.31
C PRO A 79 7.32 10.27 -7.59
N TRP A 80 6.34 9.74 -6.85
CA TRP A 80 4.94 10.03 -7.10
C TRP A 80 4.39 11.03 -6.08
N GLU A 81 3.09 11.34 -6.17
CA GLU A 81 2.43 12.29 -5.27
C GLU A 81 2.48 11.85 -3.81
N ARG A 82 2.59 12.84 -2.91
CA ARG A 82 2.56 12.64 -1.46
C ARG A 82 1.45 13.47 -0.85
N MET A 83 0.72 12.86 0.07
CA MET A 83 -0.21 13.54 0.96
C MET A 83 0.38 13.49 2.37
N ARG A 84 0.24 14.56 3.14
CA ARG A 84 0.81 14.64 4.50
C ARG A 84 -0.29 14.76 5.53
N TYR A 85 -0.05 14.18 6.69
CA TYR A 85 -0.92 14.32 7.85
C TYR A 85 -0.06 14.52 9.10
N SER A 86 -0.63 15.15 10.16
CA SER A 86 0.06 15.39 11.43
C SER A 86 -0.60 14.68 12.61
N GLY A 87 -1.92 14.59 12.64
CA GLY A 87 -2.66 13.94 13.72
C GLY A 87 -3.57 12.83 13.21
N TRP A 88 -4.10 12.01 14.13
CA TRP A 88 -4.90 10.84 13.75
C TRP A 88 -6.20 11.22 13.01
N ARG A 89 -6.81 12.36 13.36
CA ARG A 89 -8.02 12.82 12.66
C ARG A 89 -7.71 13.20 11.22
N GLU A 90 -6.65 13.95 11.02
CA GLU A 90 -6.19 14.31 9.68
C GLU A 90 -5.78 13.06 8.90
N MET A 91 -5.16 12.08 9.54
CA MET A 91 -4.83 10.80 8.92
C MET A 91 -6.08 10.13 8.35
N GLU A 92 -7.15 10.06 9.14
CA GLU A 92 -8.40 9.45 8.68
C GLU A 92 -9.04 10.25 7.55
N GLU A 93 -9.02 11.58 7.62
CA GLU A 93 -9.52 12.44 6.55
C GLU A 93 -8.74 12.26 5.26
N ARG A 94 -7.42 12.24 5.34
CA ARG A 94 -6.55 12.03 4.18
C ARG A 94 -6.69 10.63 3.60
N LEU A 95 -6.85 9.63 4.46
CA LEU A 95 -7.10 8.26 4.00
C LEU A 95 -8.41 8.17 3.23
N ALA A 96 -9.46 8.81 3.71
CA ALA A 96 -10.73 8.86 3.00
C ALA A 96 -10.59 9.53 1.63
N GLU A 97 -9.82 10.62 1.53
CA GLU A 97 -9.52 11.27 0.26
C GLU A 97 -8.73 10.34 -0.68
N LEU A 98 -7.75 9.63 -0.14
CA LEU A 98 -6.92 8.70 -0.90
C LEU A 98 -7.75 7.56 -1.49
N ILE A 99 -8.61 6.98 -0.69
CA ILE A 99 -9.50 5.88 -1.10
C ILE A 99 -10.55 6.37 -2.10
N GLY A 100 -11.10 7.58 -1.86
CA GLY A 100 -12.17 8.11 -2.68
C GLY A 100 -13.41 7.24 -2.64
N ASP A 101 -13.99 6.94 -3.78
CA ASP A 101 -15.18 6.10 -3.92
C ASP A 101 -14.87 4.64 -4.27
N ARG A 102 -13.62 4.23 -4.18
CA ARG A 102 -13.20 2.86 -4.45
C ARG A 102 -13.75 1.92 -3.38
N THR A 103 -14.16 0.73 -3.79
CA THR A 103 -14.75 -0.28 -2.89
C THR A 103 -13.98 -1.60 -2.87
N ARG A 104 -13.17 -1.87 -3.89
CA ARG A 104 -12.40 -3.13 -4.00
C ARG A 104 -10.92 -2.82 -4.11
N LEU A 105 -10.23 -2.93 -2.98
CA LEU A 105 -8.79 -2.70 -2.91
C LEU A 105 -8.08 -3.94 -2.37
N ALA A 106 -6.97 -4.32 -2.99
CA ALA A 106 -6.10 -5.35 -2.44
C ALA A 106 -5.40 -4.81 -1.18
N MET A 107 -5.28 -5.63 -0.18
CA MET A 107 -4.53 -5.36 1.04
C MET A 107 -3.88 -6.65 1.53
N GLU A 108 -2.86 -6.53 2.39
CA GLU A 108 -2.20 -7.69 2.99
C GLU A 108 -3.07 -8.25 4.11
N VAL A 109 -4.16 -8.90 3.72
CA VAL A 109 -5.08 -9.58 4.61
C VAL A 109 -5.23 -11.03 4.13
N SER A 110 -5.43 -11.94 5.07
CA SER A 110 -5.73 -13.33 4.76
C SER A 110 -6.78 -13.82 5.75
N PRO A 111 -8.04 -14.05 5.30
CA PRO A 111 -9.09 -14.49 6.19
C PRO A 111 -8.66 -15.72 6.99
N ARG A 112 -8.85 -15.66 8.31
CA ARG A 112 -8.47 -16.72 9.25
C ARG A 112 -6.96 -16.99 9.27
N SER A 113 -6.14 -16.04 8.77
CA SER A 113 -4.70 -16.17 8.65
C SER A 113 -4.27 -17.44 7.89
N ALA A 114 -5.03 -17.79 6.87
CA ALA A 114 -4.76 -18.99 6.06
C ALA A 114 -3.39 -18.94 5.39
N VAL A 115 -2.93 -17.74 5.02
CA VAL A 115 -1.58 -17.50 4.48
C VAL A 115 -0.90 -16.45 5.37
N PRO A 116 -0.20 -16.85 6.43
CA PRO A 116 0.36 -15.92 7.41
C PRO A 116 1.27 -14.86 6.82
N TYR A 117 2.03 -15.17 5.78
CA TYR A 117 2.93 -14.24 5.11
C TYR A 117 2.17 -13.03 4.52
N VAL A 118 0.94 -13.23 4.09
CA VAL A 118 0.09 -12.19 3.49
C VAL A 118 -0.69 -11.40 4.55
N ASP A 119 -0.86 -11.95 5.75
CA ASP A 119 -1.69 -11.36 6.80
C ASP A 119 -0.88 -10.35 7.61
N GLN A 120 -0.63 -9.17 7.02
CA GLN A 120 0.26 -8.15 7.56
C GLN A 120 -0.45 -6.87 8.03
N VAL A 121 -1.73 -6.70 7.72
CA VAL A 121 -2.48 -5.49 8.09
C VAL A 121 -3.24 -5.75 9.40
N PRO A 122 -3.02 -4.91 10.44
CA PRO A 122 -3.75 -5.08 11.70
C PRO A 122 -5.26 -4.98 11.54
N SER A 123 -5.99 -5.70 12.37
CA SER A 123 -7.47 -5.72 12.34
C SER A 123 -8.08 -4.33 12.49
N GLY A 124 -7.47 -3.46 13.29
CA GLY A 124 -7.94 -2.08 13.46
C GLY A 124 -7.88 -1.25 12.19
N ILE A 125 -6.85 -1.46 11.37
CA ILE A 125 -6.73 -0.79 10.07
C ILE A 125 -7.77 -1.36 9.09
N VAL A 126 -8.00 -2.67 9.11
CA VAL A 126 -9.04 -3.31 8.31
C VAL A 126 -10.42 -2.71 8.65
N ASP A 127 -10.72 -2.57 9.95
CA ASP A 127 -11.96 -1.95 10.41
C ASP A 127 -12.10 -0.52 9.92
N LEU A 128 -11.01 0.25 9.97
CA LEU A 128 -10.99 1.63 9.52
C LEU A 128 -11.34 1.73 8.02
N VAL A 129 -10.68 0.96 7.17
CA VAL A 129 -10.96 1.02 5.73
C VAL A 129 -12.35 0.49 5.39
N ARG A 130 -12.84 -0.50 6.11
CA ARG A 130 -14.24 -0.96 5.95
C ARG A 130 -15.23 0.14 6.29
N SER A 131 -14.95 0.94 7.32
CA SER A 131 -15.80 2.08 7.68
C SER A 131 -15.86 3.14 6.59
N MET A 132 -14.90 3.14 5.68
CA MET A 132 -14.83 4.06 4.52
C MET A 132 -15.42 3.44 3.25
N GLY A 133 -16.06 2.27 3.34
CA GLY A 133 -16.73 1.63 2.22
C GLY A 133 -15.90 0.64 1.44
N VAL A 134 -14.70 0.31 1.91
CA VAL A 134 -13.81 -0.65 1.23
C VAL A 134 -14.01 -2.04 1.81
N GLU A 135 -14.17 -3.04 0.93
CA GLU A 135 -13.99 -4.43 1.30
C GLU A 135 -12.59 -4.87 0.86
N PRO A 136 -11.66 -5.09 1.80
CA PRO A 136 -10.32 -5.51 1.45
C PRO A 136 -10.33 -6.89 0.79
N VAL A 137 -9.55 -7.01 -0.29
CA VAL A 137 -9.35 -8.27 -1.00
C VAL A 137 -7.91 -8.70 -0.75
N SER A 138 -7.68 -9.98 -0.44
CA SER A 138 -6.32 -10.47 -0.19
C SER A 138 -5.39 -10.17 -1.36
N SER A 139 -4.21 -9.64 -1.05
CA SER A 139 -3.17 -9.38 -2.05
C SER A 139 -2.33 -10.61 -2.39
N GLY A 140 -2.71 -11.78 -1.89
CA GLY A 140 -1.91 -13.01 -2.07
C GLY A 140 -1.54 -13.32 -3.50
N ASP A 141 -2.47 -13.19 -4.45
CA ASP A 141 -2.20 -13.46 -5.85
C ASP A 141 -1.26 -12.42 -6.47
N LEU A 142 -1.39 -11.16 -6.07
CA LEU A 142 -0.46 -10.09 -6.49
C LEU A 142 0.94 -10.37 -5.96
N VAL A 143 1.04 -10.71 -4.69
CA VAL A 143 2.34 -11.04 -4.06
C VAL A 143 3.01 -12.20 -4.79
N SER A 144 2.25 -13.24 -5.12
CA SER A 144 2.77 -14.40 -5.87
C SER A 144 3.28 -14.00 -7.26
N ALA A 145 2.57 -13.11 -7.95
CA ALA A 145 2.94 -12.64 -9.28
C ALA A 145 4.30 -11.92 -9.30
N PHE A 146 4.67 -11.25 -8.20
CA PHE A 146 5.89 -10.45 -8.12
C PHE A 146 6.98 -11.05 -7.25
N HIS A 147 6.73 -12.18 -6.60
CA HIS A 147 7.67 -12.81 -5.66
C HIS A 147 9.04 -13.11 -6.28
N SER A 148 9.08 -13.60 -7.49
CA SER A 148 10.34 -13.94 -8.18
C SER A 148 11.26 -12.73 -8.38
N ARG A 149 10.69 -11.53 -8.44
CA ARG A 149 11.45 -10.29 -8.61
C ARG A 149 12.09 -9.79 -7.33
N TRP A 150 11.57 -10.24 -6.20
CA TRP A 150 12.10 -9.81 -4.90
C TRP A 150 13.33 -10.60 -4.49
N SER A 151 13.54 -11.76 -5.10
CA SER A 151 14.68 -12.62 -4.83
C SER A 151 15.88 -12.34 -5.75
N GLU A 152 15.71 -11.49 -6.74
CA GLU A 152 16.76 -11.02 -7.63
C GLU A 152 17.38 -9.71 -7.12
#